data_8ad77943fc0673c5ce8b0e89a6071a2b
#
_entry.id   8ad77943fc0673c5ce8b0e89a6071a2b
#
_cell.length_a   1.000
_cell.length_b   1.000
_cell.length_c   1.000
_cell.angle_alpha   90.00
_cell.angle_beta   90.00
_cell.angle_gamma   90.00
#
_symmetry.space_group_name_H-M   'P 1'
#
loop_
_entity.id
_entity.type
_entity.pdbx_description
1 polymer ?
#
loop_
_entity_poly.entity_id
_entity_poly.type
_entity_poly.pdbx_seq_one_letter_code
_entity_poly.pdbx_strand_id
1 'polypeptide(L)'
;MIKGVHTMFYSSEPEALRLFLRDKLGFKATDIGDGWLIFNFSEGDMGVHPADNSGKEGSPSGVHDISFYCDDIQETVRELKEKGVEFKREIEDHGYGFVTYFKVPGDFYLQLYQPKYDK
;
A
#
# COMPACT_ATOMS: atom_id res chain seq x y z
N MET A 1 7.21 22.10 -14.00
CA MET A 1 7.07 21.86 -12.55
C MET A 1 6.42 20.50 -12.27
N ILE A 2 7.02 19.75 -11.39
CA ILE A 2 6.50 18.44 -10.98
C ILE A 2 5.17 18.64 -10.25
N LYS A 3 4.16 17.83 -10.58
CA LYS A 3 2.80 17.97 -10.02
C LYS A 3 2.43 16.88 -9.00
N GLY A 4 3.12 15.77 -9.02
CA GLY A 4 2.77 14.67 -8.14
C GLY A 4 3.60 13.43 -8.39
N VAL A 5 3.13 12.32 -7.85
CA VAL A 5 3.78 11.02 -7.96
C VAL A 5 2.83 10.06 -8.70
N HIS A 6 3.38 9.31 -9.64
CA HIS A 6 2.66 8.24 -10.30
C HIS A 6 3.35 6.94 -9.93
N THR A 7 2.60 5.98 -9.41
CA THR A 7 3.13 4.68 -9.03
C THR A 7 2.47 3.58 -9.84
N MET A 8 3.15 2.45 -9.98
CA MET A 8 2.65 1.35 -10.78
C MET A 8 2.97 0.05 -10.08
N PHE A 9 1.94 -0.78 -9.88
CA PHE A 9 2.14 -2.15 -9.40
C PHE A 9 2.27 -3.09 -10.60
N TYR A 10 3.09 -4.09 -10.46
CA TYR A 10 3.17 -5.19 -11.40
C TYR A 10 2.62 -6.44 -10.73
N SER A 11 1.62 -7.06 -11.34
CA SER A 11 0.96 -8.23 -10.77
C SER A 11 0.76 -9.28 -11.86
N SER A 12 0.88 -10.53 -11.48
CA SER A 12 0.54 -11.63 -12.39
C SER A 12 -0.97 -11.74 -12.62
N GLU A 13 -1.76 -11.05 -11.80
CA GLU A 13 -3.22 -11.01 -11.92
C GLU A 13 -3.70 -9.56 -11.95
N PRO A 14 -3.37 -8.79 -13.02
CA PRO A 14 -3.61 -7.35 -13.00
C PRO A 14 -5.09 -6.98 -12.92
N GLU A 15 -5.97 -7.69 -13.59
CA GLU A 15 -7.40 -7.41 -13.52
C GLU A 15 -7.94 -7.63 -12.11
N ALA A 16 -7.55 -8.75 -11.49
CA ALA A 16 -7.98 -9.06 -10.13
C ALA A 16 -7.46 -8.02 -9.13
N LEU A 17 -6.23 -7.57 -9.29
CA LEU A 17 -5.66 -6.53 -8.43
C LEU A 17 -6.41 -5.21 -8.59
N ARG A 18 -6.70 -4.79 -9.81
CA ARG A 18 -7.48 -3.57 -10.06
C ARG A 18 -8.84 -3.63 -9.35
N LEU A 19 -9.55 -4.74 -9.49
CA LEU A 19 -10.84 -4.90 -8.83
C LEU A 19 -10.71 -4.96 -7.31
N PHE A 20 -9.66 -5.58 -6.80
CA PHE A 20 -9.38 -5.60 -5.37
C PHE A 20 -9.22 -4.19 -4.82
N LEU A 21 -8.42 -3.36 -5.48
CA LEU A 21 -8.17 -1.98 -5.04
C LEU A 21 -9.46 -1.16 -5.04
N ARG A 22 -10.30 -1.34 -6.06
CA ARG A 22 -11.58 -0.63 -6.16
C ARG A 22 -12.60 -1.17 -5.16
N ASP A 23 -12.79 -2.48 -5.11
CA ASP A 23 -13.93 -3.09 -4.41
C ASP A 23 -13.65 -3.42 -2.95
N LYS A 24 -12.43 -3.85 -2.63
CA LYS A 24 -12.06 -4.17 -1.24
C LYS A 24 -11.51 -2.96 -0.49
N LEU A 25 -10.61 -2.21 -1.12
CA LEU A 25 -10.03 -1.02 -0.49
C LEU A 25 -10.86 0.24 -0.68
N GLY A 26 -11.81 0.22 -1.61
CA GLY A 26 -12.72 1.34 -1.82
C GLY A 26 -12.10 2.52 -2.55
N PHE A 27 -11.04 2.30 -3.32
CA PHE A 27 -10.39 3.38 -4.05
C PHE A 27 -11.20 3.81 -5.25
N LYS A 28 -11.26 5.12 -5.49
CA LYS A 28 -11.93 5.66 -6.66
C LYS A 28 -11.08 5.43 -7.90
N ALA A 29 -11.70 4.93 -8.94
CA ALA A 29 -11.01 4.58 -10.16
C ALA A 29 -11.67 5.23 -11.37
N THR A 30 -10.85 5.54 -12.37
CA THR A 30 -11.30 5.97 -13.69
C THR A 30 -10.83 4.91 -14.69
N ASP A 31 -11.76 4.38 -15.48
CA ASP A 31 -11.44 3.43 -16.53
C ASP A 31 -11.00 4.22 -17.77
N ILE A 32 -9.71 4.09 -18.12
CA ILE A 32 -9.15 4.79 -19.28
C ILE A 32 -9.21 3.94 -20.56
N GLY A 33 -9.82 2.75 -20.48
CA GLY A 33 -10.02 1.87 -21.62
C GLY A 33 -9.83 0.41 -21.25
N ASP A 34 -10.76 -0.45 -21.67
CA ASP A 34 -10.68 -1.92 -21.54
C ASP A 34 -10.38 -2.44 -20.13
N GLY A 35 -10.92 -1.78 -19.11
CA GLY A 35 -10.73 -2.19 -17.73
C GLY A 35 -9.42 -1.72 -17.12
N TRP A 36 -8.65 -0.89 -17.81
CA TRP A 36 -7.44 -0.32 -17.26
C TRP A 36 -7.82 0.83 -16.32
N LEU A 37 -7.83 0.52 -15.02
CA LEU A 37 -8.23 1.49 -13.99
C LEU A 37 -7.04 2.33 -13.53
N ILE A 38 -7.26 3.63 -13.43
CA ILE A 38 -6.32 4.56 -12.80
C ILE A 38 -6.96 5.04 -11.50
N PHE A 39 -6.20 4.97 -10.42
CA PHE A 39 -6.66 5.37 -9.10
C PHE A 39 -6.04 6.70 -8.72
N ASN A 40 -6.88 7.63 -8.27
CA ASN A 40 -6.42 8.97 -7.89
C ASN A 40 -6.58 9.16 -6.38
N PHE A 41 -5.55 9.70 -5.75
CA PHE A 41 -5.54 9.97 -4.33
C PHE A 41 -5.41 11.47 -4.09
N SER A 42 -6.11 11.97 -3.06
CA SER A 42 -6.02 13.37 -2.64
C SER A 42 -4.86 13.59 -1.67
N GLU A 43 -4.31 12.53 -1.09
CA GLU A 43 -3.25 12.62 -0.09
C GLU A 43 -2.13 11.65 -0.41
N GLY A 44 -0.91 12.08 -0.08
CA GLY A 44 0.26 11.25 -0.22
C GLY A 44 1.49 11.95 0.34
N ASP A 45 2.52 11.18 0.67
CA ASP A 45 3.79 11.72 1.09
C ASP A 45 4.93 10.87 0.53
N MET A 46 6.14 11.32 0.75
CA MET A 46 7.33 10.63 0.27
C MET A 46 8.44 10.82 1.29
N GLY A 47 9.13 9.75 1.59
CA GLY A 47 10.29 9.79 2.46
C GLY A 47 11.49 9.12 1.82
N VAL A 48 12.64 9.31 2.42
CA VAL A 48 13.88 8.67 1.98
C VAL A 48 14.49 7.96 3.18
N HIS A 49 14.67 6.67 3.02
CA HIS A 49 15.26 5.81 4.04
C HIS A 49 16.69 5.45 3.61
N PRO A 50 17.64 5.35 4.56
CA PRO A 50 18.99 4.89 4.21
C PRO A 50 18.95 3.50 3.59
N ALA A 51 19.78 3.30 2.56
CA ALA A 51 19.91 2.01 1.92
C ALA A 51 20.76 1.05 2.76
N ASP A 52 20.49 -0.24 2.60
CA ASP A 52 21.30 -1.31 3.17
C ASP A 52 21.59 -2.34 2.07
N ASN A 53 22.77 -2.21 1.46
CA ASN A 53 23.18 -3.10 0.39
C ASN A 53 23.65 -4.47 0.88
N SER A 54 23.75 -4.66 2.21
CA SER A 54 24.14 -5.95 2.78
C SER A 54 23.02 -6.98 2.73
N GLY A 55 21.77 -6.52 2.54
CA GLY A 55 20.61 -7.41 2.52
C GLY A 55 20.16 -7.92 3.88
N LYS A 56 20.72 -7.39 4.98
CA LYS A 56 20.37 -7.85 6.32
C LYS A 56 19.17 -7.11 6.90
N GLU A 57 19.14 -5.79 6.78
CA GLU A 57 18.08 -4.97 7.37
C GLU A 57 17.69 -3.84 6.42
N GLY A 58 16.76 -4.08 5.55
CA GLY A 58 16.30 -3.08 4.61
C GLY A 58 16.64 -3.44 3.19
N SER A 59 16.72 -2.45 2.34
CA SER A 59 16.78 -2.64 0.91
C SER A 59 17.97 -1.92 0.30
N PRO A 60 18.50 -2.44 -0.82
CA PRO A 60 19.60 -1.77 -1.51
C PRO A 60 19.15 -0.44 -2.11
N SER A 61 20.13 0.38 -2.43
CA SER A 61 19.89 1.67 -3.07
C SER A 61 19.12 1.49 -4.39
N GLY A 62 18.13 2.34 -4.63
CA GLY A 62 17.31 2.29 -5.83
C GLY A 62 16.00 1.54 -5.68
N VAL A 63 15.82 0.81 -4.61
CA VAL A 63 14.53 0.17 -4.30
C VAL A 63 13.56 1.23 -3.79
N HIS A 64 12.28 1.08 -4.11
CA HIS A 64 11.25 1.95 -3.58
C HIS A 64 10.03 1.12 -3.18
N ASP A 65 9.45 1.49 -2.04
CA ASP A 65 8.32 0.80 -1.46
C ASP A 65 7.08 1.68 -1.53
N ILE A 66 5.93 1.03 -1.61
CA ILE A 66 4.64 1.69 -1.57
C ILE A 66 3.89 1.16 -0.36
N SER A 67 3.37 2.07 0.45
CA SER A 67 2.50 1.74 1.57
C SER A 67 1.22 2.54 1.45
N PHE A 68 0.14 1.99 1.95
CA PHE A 68 -1.07 2.77 2.17
C PHE A 68 -1.13 3.15 3.64
N TYR A 69 -1.58 4.36 3.95
CA TYR A 69 -1.69 4.76 5.34
C TYR A 69 -3.14 5.11 5.71
N CYS A 70 -3.40 5.04 6.99
CA CYS A 70 -4.72 5.29 7.55
C CYS A 70 -4.59 6.00 8.89
N ASP A 71 -5.71 6.54 9.38
CA ASP A 71 -5.74 7.23 10.66
C ASP A 71 -5.89 6.27 11.85
N ASP A 72 -6.58 5.15 11.64
CA ASP A 72 -6.84 4.15 12.68
C ASP A 72 -6.64 2.76 12.10
N ILE A 73 -5.46 2.19 12.35
CA ILE A 73 -5.07 0.92 11.73
C ILE A 73 -5.89 -0.25 12.28
N GLN A 74 -6.24 -0.23 13.56
CA GLN A 74 -7.04 -1.32 14.14
C GLN A 74 -8.41 -1.39 13.50
N GLU A 75 -9.06 -0.24 13.34
CA GLU A 75 -10.37 -0.16 12.70
C GLU A 75 -10.29 -0.54 11.21
N THR A 76 -9.26 -0.05 10.52
CA THR A 76 -9.07 -0.35 9.10
C THR A 76 -8.85 -1.84 8.88
N VAL A 77 -8.02 -2.48 9.70
CA VAL A 77 -7.78 -3.92 9.63
C VAL A 77 -9.08 -4.69 9.85
N ARG A 78 -9.86 -4.29 10.86
CA ARG A 78 -11.15 -4.92 11.13
C ARG A 78 -12.09 -4.86 9.92
N GLU A 79 -12.22 -3.67 9.34
CA GLU A 79 -13.07 -3.48 8.16
C GLU A 79 -12.61 -4.31 6.97
N LEU A 80 -11.31 -4.36 6.73
CA LEU A 80 -10.77 -5.12 5.60
C LEU A 80 -10.91 -6.62 5.82
N LYS A 81 -10.74 -7.11 7.04
CA LYS A 81 -10.98 -8.53 7.37
C LYS A 81 -12.43 -8.91 7.10
N GLU A 82 -13.37 -8.04 7.42
CA GLU A 82 -14.79 -8.26 7.12
C GLU A 82 -15.06 -8.41 5.63
N LYS A 83 -14.24 -7.78 4.80
CA LYS A 83 -14.31 -7.88 3.35
C LYS A 83 -13.50 -9.06 2.78
N GLY A 84 -12.95 -9.90 3.65
CA GLY A 84 -12.20 -11.08 3.25
C GLY A 84 -10.73 -10.86 2.95
N VAL A 85 -10.17 -9.71 3.33
CA VAL A 85 -8.76 -9.43 3.13
C VAL A 85 -7.92 -10.19 4.14
N GLU A 86 -6.86 -10.86 3.68
CA GLU A 86 -5.95 -11.64 4.52
C GLU A 86 -4.77 -10.80 4.97
N PHE A 87 -4.42 -10.88 6.25
CA PHE A 87 -3.29 -10.18 6.83
C PHE A 87 -2.20 -11.19 7.20
N LYS A 88 -0.95 -10.81 6.95
CA LYS A 88 0.20 -11.69 7.15
C LYS A 88 0.55 -11.84 8.63
N ARG A 89 0.40 -10.79 9.41
CA ARG A 89 0.81 -10.75 10.82
C ARG A 89 -0.01 -9.71 11.58
N GLU A 90 0.18 -9.73 12.91
CA GLU A 90 -0.44 -8.75 13.78
C GLU A 90 0.13 -7.34 13.53
N ILE A 91 -0.59 -6.33 13.99
CA ILE A 91 -0.13 -4.94 13.94
C ILE A 91 1.09 -4.81 14.83
N GLU A 92 2.17 -4.24 14.30
CA GLU A 92 3.43 -4.02 15.04
C GLU A 92 3.72 -2.54 15.18
N ASP A 93 4.33 -2.17 16.30
CA ASP A 93 4.78 -0.82 16.57
C ASP A 93 6.24 -0.69 16.10
N HIS A 94 6.45 0.09 15.04
CA HIS A 94 7.78 0.29 14.47
C HIS A 94 8.44 1.60 14.92
N GLY A 95 7.89 2.26 15.93
CA GLY A 95 8.42 3.52 16.43
C GLY A 95 7.89 4.74 15.68
N TYR A 96 8.02 4.77 14.37
CA TYR A 96 7.48 5.84 13.53
C TYR A 96 6.00 5.68 13.24
N GLY A 97 5.46 4.48 13.43
CA GLY A 97 4.07 4.17 13.17
C GLY A 97 3.74 2.71 13.48
N PHE A 98 2.48 2.39 13.34
CA PHE A 98 1.99 1.01 13.45
C PHE A 98 1.88 0.43 12.05
N VAL A 99 2.27 -0.83 11.88
CA VAL A 99 2.45 -1.47 10.59
C VAL A 99 1.84 -2.86 10.56
N THR A 100 1.20 -3.20 9.46
CA THR A 100 0.82 -4.59 9.14
C THR A 100 0.87 -4.78 7.62
N TYR A 101 0.62 -5.99 7.16
CA TYR A 101 0.70 -6.33 5.74
C TYR A 101 -0.51 -7.14 5.34
N PHE A 102 -1.05 -6.88 4.15
CA PHE A 102 -2.19 -7.63 3.62
C PHE A 102 -1.87 -8.18 2.24
N LYS A 103 -2.45 -9.34 1.95
CA LYS A 103 -2.22 -10.05 0.69
C LYS A 103 -3.10 -9.49 -0.41
N VAL A 104 -2.54 -9.36 -1.60
CA VAL A 104 -3.25 -8.87 -2.78
C VAL A 104 -3.13 -9.87 -3.92
N PRO A 105 -4.02 -9.80 -4.93
CA PRO A 105 -3.91 -10.64 -6.11
C PRO A 105 -2.58 -10.46 -6.83
N GLY A 106 -1.98 -11.58 -7.25
CA GLY A 106 -0.64 -11.59 -7.78
C GLY A 106 0.38 -12.14 -6.77
N ASP A 107 -0.12 -12.58 -5.62
CA ASP A 107 0.65 -13.28 -4.58
C ASP A 107 1.79 -12.46 -3.99
N PHE A 108 1.45 -11.25 -3.55
CA PHE A 108 2.37 -10.40 -2.80
C PHE A 108 1.61 -9.61 -1.73
N TYR A 109 2.36 -8.94 -0.86
CA TYR A 109 1.80 -8.21 0.27
C TYR A 109 2.06 -6.72 0.14
N LEU A 110 1.09 -5.92 0.57
CA LEU A 110 1.21 -4.47 0.68
C LEU A 110 1.23 -4.07 2.14
N GLN A 111 2.00 -3.04 2.43
CA GLN A 111 2.07 -2.49 3.78
C GLN A 111 0.92 -1.52 4.02
N LEU A 112 0.30 -1.65 5.19
CA LEU A 112 -0.65 -0.68 5.72
C LEU A 112 -0.02 -0.09 6.97
N TYR A 113 -0.04 1.24 7.12
CA TYR A 113 0.50 1.83 8.33
C TYR A 113 -0.30 3.02 8.82
N GLN A 114 -0.17 3.27 10.11
CA GLN A 114 -0.71 4.44 10.78
C GLN A 114 0.47 5.23 11.30
N PRO A 115 0.76 6.43 10.74
CA PRO A 115 1.87 7.22 11.21
C PRO A 115 1.65 7.74 12.63
N LYS A 116 2.73 7.84 13.40
CA LYS A 116 2.71 8.47 14.72
C LYS A 116 3.06 9.95 14.66
N TYR A 117 3.52 10.42 13.51
CA TYR A 117 3.88 11.82 13.28
C TYR A 117 2.72 12.55 12.61
N ASP A 118 2.71 13.87 12.74
CA ASP A 118 1.71 14.71 12.07
C ASP A 118 2.02 14.83 10.59
N LYS A 119 0.97 14.79 9.80
CA LYS A 119 1.08 14.87 8.34
C LYS A 119 0.51 16.19 7.82
#